data_f23d49487d6348c7373376dccfe4b44e
#
_entry.id   f23d49487d6348c7373376dccfe4b44e
#
_cell.length_a   1.000
_cell.length_b   1.000
_cell.length_c   1.000
_cell.angle_alpha   90.00
_cell.angle_beta   90.00
_cell.angle_gamma   90.00
#
_symmetry.space_group_name_H-M   'P 1'
#
loop_
_entity.id
_entity.type
_entity.pdbx_description
1 polymer ?
#
loop_
_entity_poly.entity_id
_entity_poly.type
_entity_poly.pdbx_seq_one_letter_code
_entity_poly.pdbx_strand_id
1 'polypeptide(L)'
;MCGIVGYIGKRKAWPILVEGLKRLEYRGYDSAGAALMSDTHQLNVYKSVGKVADLERTAEGQDVSGCVGNAHTRWATHGEPSTVNAHPHCSQNGDLALVHNGIIENYAVLKEKLQAKGCTFKSSTDTEVLVQLIGYIQQQGNLDLLTAVQLALREVIGAYAIAVVDRKHPDEIIAARKSSPLVVGVGEGEFFLASDATPMVTYTNQVVYLSDGEIAVLRAGAPLKIVDLNNVECPHEAQTIALNIGQLEKGGFPHFMLKEIFDQPDCISDCMRGRVNPDTCTVTLSAVSNYKEQLLRAGRFIIVACGTSWHAGLIGKQLIESFCRIPVEVEYASEFRYRNPVIHPDDVVIAISQSGETADTLAAIELAKSQGAFIYGICNVIGSSIARATDTGSYIHVGPEIGVASTKAFTGQVTVLTLLALALGREKGTLSEEEYHRIVKELVAVPEKMRTVLKQHSFISYFSKMFTYARNFIYLGRGYAFPVALEGALKLKEISYIHAEGYPAAEMKHGPIALIDAEMPVVIVATQSPLYEKVLSNIQEIKARKGRVVAVVTEGDTVIRNLADYSIELPATLECLDPLVASIPLQLLAYYIAVCRGMDVDQPRNLAKSVTVE
;
A
#
# COMPACT_ATOMS: atom_id res chain seq x y z
N MET A 1 -0.95 9.85 -0.60
CA MET A 1 -0.57 9.90 0.84
C MET A 1 0.66 10.78 1.02
N CYS A 2 0.79 11.43 2.19
CA CYS A 2 1.93 12.31 2.47
C CYS A 2 3.05 11.55 3.21
N GLY A 3 4.28 12.06 3.15
CA GLY A 3 5.42 11.54 3.89
C GLY A 3 5.93 12.57 4.91
N ILE A 4 6.01 12.20 6.18
CA ILE A 4 6.65 12.98 7.25
C ILE A 4 8.04 12.43 7.50
N VAL A 5 9.01 13.32 7.67
CA VAL A 5 10.34 13.02 8.20
C VAL A 5 10.69 14.07 9.25
N GLY A 6 11.23 13.65 10.39
CA GLY A 6 11.77 14.53 11.41
C GLY A 6 13.13 14.02 11.91
N TYR A 7 13.96 14.92 12.36
CA TYR A 7 15.25 14.59 12.94
C TYR A 7 15.61 15.55 14.06
N ILE A 8 16.12 14.99 15.14
CA ILE A 8 16.76 15.73 16.23
C ILE A 8 17.97 14.95 16.74
N GLY A 9 19.12 15.60 16.80
CA GLY A 9 20.36 14.92 17.22
C GLY A 9 21.59 15.79 17.08
N LYS A 10 22.74 15.14 16.82
CA LYS A 10 24.06 15.82 16.68
C LYS A 10 24.46 16.06 15.22
N ARG A 11 23.79 15.41 14.27
CA ARG A 11 24.11 15.53 12.84
C ARG A 11 23.36 16.71 12.23
N LYS A 12 23.83 17.23 11.09
CA LYS A 12 23.06 18.19 10.31
C LYS A 12 21.75 17.56 9.84
N ALA A 13 20.63 18.23 10.12
CA ALA A 13 19.30 17.70 9.85
C ALA A 13 18.96 17.66 8.34
N TRP A 14 19.37 18.67 7.57
CA TRP A 14 19.00 18.80 6.17
C TRP A 14 19.28 17.55 5.32
N PRO A 15 20.50 16.94 5.31
CA PRO A 15 20.74 15.75 4.49
C PRO A 15 19.86 14.56 4.90
N ILE A 16 19.58 14.41 6.21
CA ILE A 16 18.73 13.32 6.75
C ILE A 16 17.28 13.52 6.32
N LEU A 17 16.77 14.74 6.43
CA LEU A 17 15.40 15.08 6.04
C LEU A 17 15.18 14.87 4.54
N VAL A 18 16.10 15.37 3.70
CA VAL A 18 15.99 15.25 2.24
C VAL A 18 16.08 13.80 1.78
N GLU A 19 17.07 13.04 2.29
CA GLU A 19 17.20 11.62 1.96
C GLU A 19 15.97 10.83 2.43
N GLY A 20 15.46 11.15 3.62
CA GLY A 20 14.22 10.55 4.13
C GLY A 20 13.02 10.88 3.26
N LEU A 21 12.87 12.12 2.80
CA LEU A 21 11.80 12.51 1.88
C LEU A 21 11.91 11.80 0.54
N LYS A 22 13.11 11.65 -0.03
CA LYS A 22 13.33 10.89 -1.28
C LYS A 22 12.85 9.45 -1.16
N ARG A 23 13.06 8.84 0.01
CA ARG A 23 12.57 7.49 0.30
C ARG A 23 11.06 7.41 0.54
N LEU A 24 10.40 8.52 0.86
CA LEU A 24 8.95 8.63 1.02
C LEU A 24 8.25 9.24 -0.19
N GLU A 25 8.97 9.63 -1.24
CA GLU A 25 8.42 10.33 -2.40
C GLU A 25 7.34 9.50 -3.11
N TYR A 26 7.42 8.15 -3.05
CA TYR A 26 6.37 7.25 -3.54
C TYR A 26 5.00 7.45 -2.84
N ARG A 27 5.00 8.08 -1.65
CA ARG A 27 3.77 8.38 -0.88
C ARG A 27 3.10 9.67 -1.33
N GLY A 28 3.84 10.65 -1.81
CA GLY A 28 3.32 11.94 -2.27
C GLY A 28 4.42 12.77 -2.91
N TYR A 29 4.11 13.43 -4.00
CA TYR A 29 5.06 14.16 -4.84
C TYR A 29 4.49 15.43 -5.49
N ASP A 30 3.36 15.94 -4.99
CA ASP A 30 2.72 17.16 -5.50
C ASP A 30 3.44 18.42 -5.02
N SER A 31 3.98 18.35 -3.82
CA SER A 31 4.84 19.39 -3.24
C SER A 31 5.70 18.81 -2.13
N ALA A 32 6.82 19.48 -1.83
CA ALA A 32 7.71 19.14 -0.74
C ALA A 32 8.12 20.37 0.05
N GLY A 33 8.50 20.19 1.33
CA GLY A 33 9.06 21.26 2.12
C GLY A 33 9.68 20.75 3.42
N ALA A 34 10.49 21.62 4.04
CA ALA A 34 11.19 21.37 5.28
C ALA A 34 11.26 22.62 6.13
N ALA A 35 11.22 22.43 7.44
CA ALA A 35 11.56 23.44 8.44
C ALA A 35 12.76 22.99 9.24
N LEU A 36 13.72 23.90 9.41
CA LEU A 36 14.97 23.67 10.11
C LEU A 36 15.18 24.72 11.19
N MET A 37 15.57 24.26 12.37
CA MET A 37 16.09 25.14 13.41
C MET A 37 17.57 25.36 13.11
N SER A 38 17.92 26.58 12.67
CA SER A 38 19.32 26.91 12.35
C SER A 38 20.23 26.95 13.57
N ASP A 39 21.54 26.94 13.35
CA ASP A 39 22.54 27.09 14.43
C ASP A 39 22.39 28.45 15.16
N THR A 40 21.67 29.42 14.59
CA THR A 40 21.34 30.72 15.21
C THR A 40 19.95 30.79 15.83
N HIS A 41 19.30 29.62 16.02
CA HIS A 41 17.94 29.49 16.53
C HIS A 41 16.87 30.24 15.70
N GLN A 42 17.08 30.37 14.38
CA GLN A 42 16.07 30.83 13.46
C GLN A 42 15.34 29.64 12.84
N LEU A 43 14.02 29.77 12.69
CA LEU A 43 13.22 28.75 12.03
C LEU A 43 13.16 29.03 10.52
N ASN A 44 13.96 28.31 9.76
CA ASN A 44 14.03 28.45 8.31
C ASN A 44 13.09 27.47 7.64
N VAL A 45 12.23 27.92 6.72
CA VAL A 45 11.22 27.09 6.05
C VAL A 45 11.40 27.19 4.53
N TYR A 46 11.56 26.05 3.90
CA TYR A 46 11.71 25.89 2.44
C TYR A 46 10.58 25.05 1.88
N LYS A 47 9.96 25.48 0.79
CA LYS A 47 8.83 24.81 0.17
C LYS A 47 8.91 24.90 -1.34
N SER A 48 8.53 23.81 -2.03
CA SER A 48 8.46 23.75 -3.49
C SER A 48 7.24 22.94 -3.94
N VAL A 49 6.67 23.31 -5.08
CA VAL A 49 5.76 22.44 -5.82
C VAL A 49 6.59 21.42 -6.59
N GLY A 50 6.14 20.19 -6.68
CA GLY A 50 6.82 19.11 -7.35
C GLY A 50 7.60 18.20 -6.41
N LYS A 51 8.63 17.53 -6.95
CA LYS A 51 9.40 16.48 -6.28
C LYS A 51 10.43 17.04 -5.27
N VAL A 52 11.01 16.17 -4.47
CA VAL A 52 12.04 16.53 -3.47
C VAL A 52 13.27 17.21 -4.13
N ALA A 53 13.60 16.83 -5.36
CA ALA A 53 14.65 17.51 -6.14
C ALA A 53 14.36 19.01 -6.41
N ASP A 54 13.08 19.40 -6.48
CA ASP A 54 12.69 20.81 -6.64
C ASP A 54 12.87 21.56 -5.32
N LEU A 55 12.60 20.91 -4.19
CA LEU A 55 12.90 21.46 -2.87
C LEU A 55 14.40 21.66 -2.65
N GLU A 56 15.24 20.69 -3.06
CA GLU A 56 16.72 20.85 -2.99
C GLU A 56 17.20 22.07 -3.76
N ARG A 57 16.69 22.28 -4.99
CA ARG A 57 17.01 23.47 -5.81
C ARG A 57 16.56 24.77 -5.15
N THR A 58 15.40 24.76 -4.51
CA THR A 58 14.88 25.94 -3.80
C THR A 58 15.73 26.30 -2.59
N ALA A 59 16.31 25.33 -1.91
CA ALA A 59 17.16 25.53 -0.74
C ALA A 59 18.66 25.76 -1.09
N GLU A 60 19.04 25.66 -2.35
CA GLU A 60 20.42 25.85 -2.79
C GLU A 60 20.93 27.25 -2.46
N GLY A 61 22.06 27.34 -1.76
CA GLY A 61 22.64 28.60 -1.30
C GLY A 61 21.93 29.26 -0.11
N GLN A 62 20.91 28.62 0.46
CA GLN A 62 20.21 29.09 1.67
C GLN A 62 20.81 28.49 2.94
N ASP A 63 20.43 29.04 4.11
CA ASP A 63 20.86 28.53 5.41
C ASP A 63 20.09 27.25 5.78
N VAL A 64 20.70 26.11 5.50
CA VAL A 64 20.21 24.79 5.88
C VAL A 64 20.99 24.20 7.07
N SER A 65 21.61 25.05 7.88
CA SER A 65 22.32 24.65 9.09
C SER A 65 21.34 24.14 10.15
N GLY A 66 21.91 23.53 11.21
CA GLY A 66 21.13 23.04 12.35
C GLY A 66 20.92 21.53 12.37
N CYS A 67 20.52 21.07 13.54
CA CYS A 67 20.44 19.65 13.90
C CYS A 67 19.02 19.20 14.27
N VAL A 68 18.03 20.09 14.11
CA VAL A 68 16.61 19.83 14.41
C VAL A 68 15.76 20.30 13.24
N GLY A 69 14.81 19.48 12.84
CA GLY A 69 13.87 19.87 11.81
C GLY A 69 12.80 18.82 11.50
N ASN A 70 11.81 19.26 10.76
CA ASN A 70 10.78 18.40 10.17
C ASN A 70 10.63 18.69 8.67
N ALA A 71 10.16 17.71 7.93
CA ALA A 71 10.01 17.81 6.49
C ALA A 71 8.83 16.94 6.01
N HIS A 72 8.32 17.26 4.83
CA HIS A 72 7.10 16.66 4.32
C HIS A 72 7.10 16.55 2.80
N THR A 73 6.59 15.43 2.28
CA THR A 73 6.12 15.30 0.90
C THR A 73 4.60 15.22 0.89
N ARG A 74 3.95 16.06 0.08
CA ARG A 74 2.49 16.20 0.09
C ARG A 74 1.85 15.48 -1.08
N TRP A 75 0.75 14.80 -0.76
CA TRP A 75 -0.32 14.44 -1.67
C TRP A 75 -1.53 15.31 -1.35
N ALA A 76 -1.96 16.14 -2.29
CA ALA A 76 -2.98 17.14 -2.04
C ALA A 76 -4.36 16.50 -1.78
N THR A 77 -4.92 16.75 -0.59
CA THR A 77 -6.30 16.40 -0.21
C THR A 77 -7.16 17.66 -0.09
N HIS A 78 -6.68 18.68 0.62
CA HIS A 78 -7.33 19.98 0.81
C HIS A 78 -6.46 21.10 0.21
N GLY A 79 -7.00 21.82 -0.76
CA GLY A 79 -6.28 22.88 -1.49
C GLY A 79 -5.36 22.34 -2.60
N GLU A 80 -5.30 23.04 -3.72
CA GLU A 80 -4.48 22.70 -4.88
C GLU A 80 -2.98 22.61 -4.55
N PRO A 81 -2.19 21.86 -5.33
CA PRO A 81 -0.74 21.89 -5.23
C PRO A 81 -0.19 23.29 -5.50
N SER A 82 0.31 23.95 -4.45
CA SER A 82 0.93 25.26 -4.51
C SER A 82 1.95 25.41 -3.39
N THR A 83 2.90 26.33 -3.53
CA THR A 83 3.90 26.61 -2.49
C THR A 83 3.24 27.06 -1.18
N VAL A 84 2.12 27.79 -1.26
CA VAL A 84 1.38 28.24 -0.07
C VAL A 84 0.77 27.07 0.68
N ASN A 85 0.19 26.11 -0.04
CA ASN A 85 -0.45 24.93 0.52
C ASN A 85 0.53 23.79 0.85
N ALA A 86 1.80 23.88 0.43
CA ALA A 86 2.84 22.92 0.81
C ALA A 86 3.14 23.01 2.31
N HIS A 87 3.47 21.87 2.92
CA HIS A 87 3.96 21.78 4.31
C HIS A 87 5.47 22.07 4.36
N PRO A 88 6.00 22.49 5.51
CA PRO A 88 5.34 22.80 6.79
C PRO A 88 4.50 24.09 6.75
N HIS A 89 3.46 24.15 7.62
CA HIS A 89 2.75 25.40 7.92
C HIS A 89 3.28 26.04 9.19
N CYS A 90 3.29 27.37 9.23
CA CYS A 90 3.78 28.14 10.36
C CYS A 90 2.64 28.82 11.12
N SER A 91 2.83 29.01 12.43
CA SER A 91 1.97 29.88 13.24
C SER A 91 2.07 31.33 12.75
N GLN A 92 1.09 32.16 13.09
CA GLN A 92 1.01 33.57 12.64
C GLN A 92 2.26 34.38 13.02
N ASN A 93 2.84 34.12 14.18
CA ASN A 93 4.07 34.76 14.67
C ASN A 93 5.36 34.15 14.11
N GLY A 94 5.27 33.03 13.35
CA GLY A 94 6.42 32.33 12.79
C GLY A 94 7.27 31.53 13.81
N ASP A 95 6.78 31.33 15.04
CA ASP A 95 7.51 30.58 16.06
C ASP A 95 7.41 29.07 15.87
N LEU A 96 6.28 28.58 15.34
CA LEU A 96 6.03 27.14 15.14
C LEU A 96 6.08 26.77 13.65
N ALA A 97 6.59 25.59 13.35
CA ALA A 97 6.41 24.94 12.06
C ALA A 97 5.88 23.50 12.26
N LEU A 98 4.80 23.18 11.57
CA LEU A 98 4.07 21.92 11.71
C LEU A 98 3.93 21.22 10.35
N VAL A 99 4.20 19.93 10.32
CA VAL A 99 3.86 19.00 9.24
C VAL A 99 2.75 18.07 9.69
N HIS A 100 1.86 17.68 8.77
CA HIS A 100 0.66 16.91 9.08
C HIS A 100 0.32 15.93 7.96
N ASN A 101 0.00 14.70 8.36
CA ASN A 101 -0.68 13.69 7.56
C ASN A 101 -2.05 13.42 8.19
N GLY A 102 -3.10 13.47 7.44
CA GLY A 102 -4.46 13.24 7.93
C GLY A 102 -5.44 14.28 7.40
N ILE A 103 -6.62 14.32 8.02
CA ILE A 103 -7.68 15.30 7.75
C ILE A 103 -8.26 15.74 9.08
N ILE A 104 -8.33 17.06 9.28
CA ILE A 104 -9.02 17.68 10.42
C ILE A 104 -10.45 17.98 10.01
N GLU A 105 -11.38 17.10 10.35
CA GLU A 105 -12.79 17.16 9.91
C GLU A 105 -13.49 18.46 10.34
N ASN A 106 -13.22 18.94 11.55
CA ASN A 106 -13.83 20.14 12.09
C ASN A 106 -13.03 21.43 11.84
N TYR A 107 -12.10 21.42 10.85
CA TYR A 107 -11.21 22.56 10.59
C TYR A 107 -11.96 23.85 10.28
N ALA A 108 -13.09 23.80 9.60
CA ALA A 108 -13.87 24.98 9.24
C ALA A 108 -14.39 25.73 10.49
N VAL A 109 -14.93 24.99 11.45
CA VAL A 109 -15.42 25.54 12.73
C VAL A 109 -14.26 26.12 13.55
N LEU A 110 -13.13 25.41 13.59
CA LEU A 110 -11.93 25.90 14.31
C LEU A 110 -11.38 27.16 13.65
N LYS A 111 -11.37 27.24 12.31
CA LYS A 111 -10.92 28.39 11.54
C LYS A 111 -11.76 29.63 11.85
N GLU A 112 -13.09 29.51 11.84
CA GLU A 112 -14.01 30.61 12.18
C GLU A 112 -13.76 31.13 13.60
N LYS A 113 -13.62 30.25 14.57
CA LYS A 113 -13.30 30.61 15.97
C LYS A 113 -11.97 31.37 16.08
N LEU A 114 -10.94 30.92 15.36
CA LEU A 114 -9.62 31.56 15.36
C LEU A 114 -9.64 32.92 14.64
N GLN A 115 -10.37 33.04 13.52
CA GLN A 115 -10.56 34.31 12.83
C GLN A 115 -11.25 35.35 13.73
N ALA A 116 -12.28 34.94 14.48
CA ALA A 116 -12.94 35.82 15.45
C ALA A 116 -12.00 36.28 16.59
N LYS A 117 -10.88 35.57 16.80
CA LYS A 117 -9.81 35.92 17.75
C LYS A 117 -8.62 36.65 17.10
N GLY A 118 -8.73 37.04 15.84
CA GLY A 118 -7.73 37.81 15.12
C GLY A 118 -6.64 36.99 14.41
N CYS A 119 -6.79 35.66 14.32
CA CYS A 119 -5.88 34.84 13.52
C CYS A 119 -6.13 35.03 12.02
N THR A 120 -5.05 35.10 11.25
CA THR A 120 -5.07 35.19 9.79
C THR A 120 -4.58 33.90 9.16
N PHE A 121 -5.10 33.57 7.96
CA PHE A 121 -4.78 32.35 7.24
C PHE A 121 -4.29 32.67 5.83
N LYS A 122 -3.22 32.01 5.41
CA LYS A 122 -2.59 32.20 4.10
C LYS A 122 -2.95 31.07 3.12
N SER A 123 -3.17 29.86 3.67
CA SER A 123 -3.46 28.66 2.88
C SER A 123 -4.93 28.25 2.99
N SER A 124 -5.31 27.32 2.12
CA SER A 124 -6.62 26.66 2.16
C SER A 124 -6.58 25.30 2.89
N THR A 125 -5.47 24.98 3.58
CA THR A 125 -5.29 23.69 4.23
C THR A 125 -5.87 23.65 5.65
N ASP A 126 -6.36 22.49 6.06
CA ASP A 126 -6.74 22.19 7.44
C ASP A 126 -5.54 22.21 8.39
N THR A 127 -4.37 21.89 7.89
CA THR A 127 -3.11 21.89 8.66
C THR A 127 -2.73 23.29 9.18
N GLU A 128 -2.94 24.34 8.40
CA GLU A 128 -2.69 25.69 8.87
C GLU A 128 -3.61 26.03 10.05
N VAL A 129 -4.85 25.54 10.04
CA VAL A 129 -5.77 25.74 11.16
C VAL A 129 -5.22 25.12 12.44
N LEU A 130 -4.64 23.93 12.34
CA LEU A 130 -4.06 23.24 13.50
C LEU A 130 -2.85 23.98 14.08
N VAL A 131 -1.90 24.43 13.25
CA VAL A 131 -0.73 25.17 13.75
C VAL A 131 -1.12 26.54 14.33
N GLN A 132 -2.12 27.21 13.75
CA GLN A 132 -2.66 28.44 14.32
C GLN A 132 -3.34 28.19 15.68
N LEU A 133 -4.07 27.09 15.83
CA LEU A 133 -4.70 26.71 17.09
C LEU A 133 -3.65 26.46 18.18
N ILE A 134 -2.61 25.67 17.89
CA ILE A 134 -1.50 25.40 18.82
C ILE A 134 -0.81 26.73 19.21
N GLY A 135 -0.45 27.57 18.22
CA GLY A 135 0.20 28.85 18.48
C GLY A 135 -0.64 29.82 19.28
N TYR A 136 -1.95 29.87 19.02
CA TYR A 136 -2.90 30.68 19.79
C TYR A 136 -2.97 30.22 21.26
N ILE A 137 -3.14 28.91 21.50
CA ILE A 137 -3.21 28.34 22.85
C ILE A 137 -1.90 28.58 23.60
N GLN A 138 -0.75 28.35 22.96
CA GLN A 138 0.57 28.56 23.56
C GLN A 138 0.75 30.02 24.06
N GLN A 139 0.37 30.99 23.21
CA GLN A 139 0.51 32.41 23.55
C GLN A 139 -0.42 32.87 24.66
N GLN A 140 -1.70 32.48 24.60
CA GLN A 140 -2.69 32.90 25.59
C GLN A 140 -2.40 32.38 27.00
N GLY A 141 -1.90 31.13 27.06
CA GLY A 141 -1.61 30.46 28.34
C GLY A 141 -0.16 30.62 28.82
N ASN A 142 0.74 31.17 27.99
CA ASN A 142 2.20 31.11 28.18
C ASN A 142 2.66 29.69 28.52
N LEU A 143 2.17 28.72 27.71
CA LEU A 143 2.33 27.29 27.96
C LEU A 143 3.57 26.74 27.22
N ASP A 144 4.11 25.65 27.73
CA ASP A 144 5.09 24.85 26.97
C ASP A 144 4.44 24.22 25.71
N LEU A 145 5.28 23.79 24.79
CA LEU A 145 4.79 23.25 23.51
C LEU A 145 3.96 21.97 23.69
N LEU A 146 4.37 21.06 24.59
CA LEU A 146 3.66 19.82 24.85
C LEU A 146 2.23 20.10 25.33
N THR A 147 2.08 20.96 26.33
CA THR A 147 0.77 21.32 26.87
C THR A 147 -0.12 22.01 25.83
N ALA A 148 0.46 22.90 25.02
CA ALA A 148 -0.29 23.58 23.95
C ALA A 148 -0.78 22.58 22.88
N VAL A 149 0.04 21.61 22.49
CA VAL A 149 -0.32 20.53 21.56
C VAL A 149 -1.42 19.64 22.16
N GLN A 150 -1.29 19.22 23.43
CA GLN A 150 -2.32 18.40 24.10
C GLN A 150 -3.68 19.09 24.12
N LEU A 151 -3.73 20.37 24.47
CA LEU A 151 -4.97 21.14 24.48
C LEU A 151 -5.55 21.32 23.08
N ALA A 152 -4.72 21.60 22.08
CA ALA A 152 -5.17 21.73 20.70
C ALA A 152 -5.76 20.43 20.15
N LEU A 153 -5.10 19.29 20.40
CA LEU A 153 -5.53 17.99 19.90
C LEU A 153 -6.82 17.46 20.55
N ARG A 154 -7.19 17.96 21.72
CA ARG A 154 -8.51 17.68 22.34
C ARG A 154 -9.66 18.33 21.60
N GLU A 155 -9.42 19.46 20.93
CA GLU A 155 -10.42 20.17 20.13
C GLU A 155 -10.56 19.59 18.71
N VAL A 156 -9.61 18.75 18.28
CA VAL A 156 -9.54 18.22 16.90
C VAL A 156 -10.38 16.96 16.75
N ILE A 157 -11.24 16.96 15.74
CA ILE A 157 -11.96 15.77 15.26
C ILE A 157 -11.34 15.38 13.92
N GLY A 158 -10.94 14.10 13.78
CA GLY A 158 -10.35 13.59 12.56
C GLY A 158 -9.07 12.77 12.80
N ALA A 159 -8.37 12.46 11.72
CA ALA A 159 -7.11 11.72 11.71
C ALA A 159 -5.92 12.66 11.61
N TYR A 160 -4.86 12.37 12.36
CA TYR A 160 -3.62 13.15 12.29
C TYR A 160 -2.38 12.32 12.62
N ALA A 161 -1.30 12.62 11.93
CA ALA A 161 0.08 12.42 12.37
C ALA A 161 0.81 13.75 12.18
N ILE A 162 1.36 14.30 13.26
CA ILE A 162 2.00 15.62 13.24
C ILE A 162 3.41 15.57 13.79
N ALA A 163 4.26 16.50 13.29
CA ALA A 163 5.52 16.86 13.92
C ALA A 163 5.65 18.37 13.98
N VAL A 164 5.89 18.89 15.18
CA VAL A 164 5.96 20.32 15.47
C VAL A 164 7.33 20.68 15.99
N VAL A 165 7.93 21.72 15.45
CA VAL A 165 9.15 22.37 15.94
C VAL A 165 8.81 23.78 16.39
N ASP A 166 9.48 24.25 17.48
CA ASP A 166 9.23 25.54 18.10
C ASP A 166 10.55 26.32 18.25
N ARG A 167 10.57 27.53 17.72
CA ARG A 167 11.74 28.43 17.83
C ARG A 167 12.09 28.75 19.29
N LYS A 168 11.12 28.72 20.19
CA LYS A 168 11.33 28.97 21.64
C LYS A 168 11.89 27.75 22.37
N HIS A 169 11.71 26.55 21.80
CA HIS A 169 12.22 25.28 22.31
C HIS A 169 13.01 24.56 21.21
N PRO A 170 14.21 25.13 20.84
CA PRO A 170 14.93 24.69 19.63
C PRO A 170 15.46 23.25 19.73
N ASP A 171 15.52 22.68 20.93
CA ASP A 171 16.06 21.35 21.20
C ASP A 171 14.94 20.29 21.37
N GLU A 172 13.74 20.57 20.85
CA GLU A 172 12.59 19.70 21.01
C GLU A 172 11.79 19.52 19.72
N ILE A 173 11.32 18.30 19.49
CA ILE A 173 10.25 18.00 18.51
C ILE A 173 9.11 17.35 19.28
N ILE A 174 7.88 17.85 19.11
CA ILE A 174 6.65 17.19 19.58
C ILE A 174 6.01 16.49 18.38
N ALA A 175 5.76 15.20 18.54
CA ALA A 175 5.09 14.38 17.53
C ALA A 175 3.88 13.68 18.13
N ALA A 176 2.75 13.67 17.42
CA ALA A 176 1.52 13.03 17.89
C ALA A 176 0.81 12.32 16.77
N ARG A 177 0.02 11.30 17.13
CA ARG A 177 -0.72 10.51 16.15
C ARG A 177 -2.13 10.14 16.60
N LYS A 178 -3.04 10.07 15.62
CA LYS A 178 -4.35 9.42 15.70
C LYS A 178 -4.74 8.97 14.31
N SER A 179 -4.94 7.68 14.11
CA SER A 179 -5.31 7.00 12.85
C SER A 179 -4.28 7.07 11.70
N SER A 180 -3.49 8.14 11.58
CA SER A 180 -2.40 8.24 10.58
C SER A 180 -1.08 7.67 11.12
N PRO A 181 -0.28 6.90 10.33
CA PRO A 181 0.91 6.24 10.84
C PRO A 181 2.04 7.22 11.18
N LEU A 182 2.72 6.95 12.31
CA LEU A 182 3.90 7.68 12.74
C LEU A 182 4.81 6.77 13.58
N VAL A 183 6.11 6.77 13.26
CA VAL A 183 7.11 5.92 13.91
C VAL A 183 8.31 6.75 14.35
N VAL A 184 8.82 6.45 15.53
CA VAL A 184 10.03 7.07 16.09
C VAL A 184 11.18 6.08 15.99
N GLY A 185 12.27 6.46 15.30
CA GLY A 185 13.53 5.74 15.31
C GLY A 185 14.41 6.19 16.47
N VAL A 186 14.95 5.24 17.21
CA VAL A 186 15.80 5.49 18.37
C VAL A 186 17.25 5.24 17.99
N GLY A 187 18.05 6.31 17.93
CA GLY A 187 19.48 6.27 17.70
C GLY A 187 20.31 6.56 18.95
N GLU A 188 21.62 6.61 18.84
CA GLU A 188 22.53 6.91 19.95
C GLU A 188 22.56 8.42 20.23
N GLY A 189 21.71 8.88 21.16
CA GLY A 189 21.55 10.29 21.52
C GLY A 189 20.86 11.13 20.44
N GLU A 190 20.12 10.50 19.54
CA GLU A 190 19.37 11.13 18.45
C GLU A 190 18.05 10.40 18.20
N PHE A 191 17.09 11.10 17.62
CA PHE A 191 15.81 10.53 17.22
C PHE A 191 15.49 10.87 15.77
N PHE A 192 14.84 9.91 15.14
CA PHE A 192 14.28 10.02 13.80
C PHE A 192 12.76 9.89 13.92
N LEU A 193 12.04 10.61 13.11
CA LEU A 193 10.58 10.53 13.02
C LEU A 193 10.19 10.34 11.57
N ALA A 194 9.26 9.41 11.30
CA ALA A 194 8.76 9.25 9.94
C ALA A 194 7.38 8.60 9.90
N SER A 195 6.71 8.75 8.75
CA SER A 195 5.42 8.08 8.48
C SER A 195 5.55 6.56 8.33
N ASP A 196 6.72 6.06 7.98
CA ASP A 196 7.10 4.64 8.06
C ASP A 196 8.61 4.52 8.35
N ALA A 197 9.08 3.30 8.61
CA ALA A 197 10.46 3.08 9.04
C ALA A 197 11.52 3.23 7.92
N THR A 198 11.12 3.27 6.65
CA THR A 198 12.02 3.28 5.49
C THR A 198 13.06 4.41 5.52
N PRO A 199 12.71 5.67 5.88
CA PRO A 199 13.69 6.76 5.96
C PRO A 199 14.82 6.56 6.95
N MET A 200 14.58 5.82 8.04
CA MET A 200 15.52 5.73 9.16
C MET A 200 16.41 4.48 9.16
N VAL A 201 16.16 3.52 8.26
CA VAL A 201 16.85 2.21 8.22
C VAL A 201 18.38 2.34 8.08
N THR A 202 18.89 3.40 7.44
CA THR A 202 20.32 3.68 7.34
C THR A 202 20.96 4.18 8.62
N TYR A 203 20.15 4.61 9.57
CA TYR A 203 20.61 5.26 10.80
C TYR A 203 20.34 4.41 12.04
N THR A 204 19.18 3.75 12.09
CA THR A 204 18.79 2.88 13.20
C THR A 204 17.81 1.80 12.74
N ASN A 205 17.88 0.63 13.37
CA ASN A 205 16.90 -0.44 13.25
C ASN A 205 15.98 -0.55 14.48
N GLN A 206 16.16 0.34 15.46
CA GLN A 206 15.34 0.39 16.67
C GLN A 206 14.21 1.40 16.48
N VAL A 207 12.97 0.96 16.52
CA VAL A 207 11.80 1.81 16.29
C VAL A 207 10.74 1.64 17.35
N VAL A 208 9.98 2.71 17.60
CA VAL A 208 8.78 2.73 18.43
C VAL A 208 7.62 3.21 17.59
N TYR A 209 6.58 2.39 17.46
CA TYR A 209 5.32 2.77 16.80
C TYR A 209 4.40 3.42 17.83
N LEU A 210 4.01 4.67 17.56
CA LEU A 210 3.04 5.36 18.43
C LEU A 210 1.65 4.73 18.25
N SER A 211 0.88 4.70 19.34
CA SER A 211 -0.54 4.35 19.35
C SER A 211 -1.42 5.60 19.19
N ASP A 212 -2.71 5.42 18.95
CA ASP A 212 -3.63 6.54 18.80
C ASP A 212 -3.78 7.33 20.10
N GLY A 213 -3.68 8.66 20.00
CA GLY A 213 -3.73 9.58 21.12
C GLY A 213 -2.40 9.75 21.86
N GLU A 214 -1.33 9.10 21.42
CA GLU A 214 0.00 9.25 22.00
C GLU A 214 0.78 10.42 21.40
N ILE A 215 1.61 11.01 22.24
CA ILE A 215 2.48 12.15 21.95
C ILE A 215 3.90 11.81 22.37
N ALA A 216 4.83 11.81 21.41
CA ALA A 216 6.25 11.66 21.67
C ALA A 216 6.92 13.04 21.84
N VAL A 217 7.72 13.16 22.88
CA VAL A 217 8.59 14.31 23.15
C VAL A 217 10.03 13.89 22.86
N LEU A 218 10.60 14.41 21.78
CA LEU A 218 11.92 14.06 21.29
C LEU A 218 12.90 15.16 21.66
N ARG A 219 13.94 14.83 22.45
CA ARG A 219 15.04 15.74 22.83
C ARG A 219 16.37 15.03 22.67
N ALA A 220 17.31 15.65 21.97
CA ALA A 220 18.63 15.05 21.74
C ALA A 220 19.34 14.72 23.07
N GLY A 221 19.85 13.49 23.17
CA GLY A 221 20.57 13.03 24.35
C GLY A 221 19.71 12.75 25.59
N ALA A 222 18.38 12.92 25.52
CA ALA A 222 17.44 12.53 26.56
C ALA A 222 16.76 11.19 26.25
N PRO A 223 16.20 10.48 27.22
CA PRO A 223 15.36 9.33 26.97
C PRO A 223 14.10 9.70 26.16
N LEU A 224 13.62 8.78 25.31
CA LEU A 224 12.35 8.93 24.64
C LEU A 224 11.22 9.01 25.67
N LYS A 225 10.43 10.09 25.60
CA LYS A 225 9.25 10.27 26.46
C LYS A 225 8.00 10.20 25.60
N ILE A 226 7.06 9.33 25.94
CA ILE A 226 5.75 9.21 25.30
C ILE A 226 4.67 9.39 26.36
N VAL A 227 3.69 10.23 26.06
CA VAL A 227 2.55 10.52 26.94
C VAL A 227 1.26 10.50 26.15
N ASP A 228 0.14 10.33 26.84
CA ASP A 228 -1.18 10.51 26.25
C ASP A 228 -1.65 11.99 26.29
N LEU A 229 -2.85 12.24 25.78
CA LEU A 229 -3.49 13.57 25.85
C LEU A 229 -3.71 14.08 27.27
N ASN A 230 -3.66 13.23 28.29
CA ASN A 230 -3.81 13.56 29.70
C ASN A 230 -2.47 13.64 30.44
N ASN A 231 -1.35 13.63 29.69
CA ASN A 231 0.01 13.65 30.23
C ASN A 231 0.37 12.42 31.11
N VAL A 232 -0.31 11.28 30.87
CA VAL A 232 0.05 10.01 31.48
C VAL A 232 1.14 9.36 30.63
N GLU A 233 2.23 8.90 31.25
CA GLU A 233 3.32 8.22 30.54
C GLU A 233 2.86 6.87 29.97
N CYS A 234 3.20 6.64 28.69
CA CYS A 234 2.93 5.42 27.95
C CYS A 234 4.27 4.70 27.71
N PRO A 235 4.59 3.64 28.47
CA PRO A 235 5.85 2.93 28.29
C PRO A 235 5.85 2.14 26.98
N HIS A 236 6.93 2.25 26.22
CA HIS A 236 7.16 1.51 24.99
C HIS A 236 8.52 0.85 24.97
N GLU A 237 8.57 -0.35 24.45
CA GLU A 237 9.83 -1.03 24.11
C GLU A 237 10.15 -0.80 22.64
N ALA A 238 11.41 -0.49 22.34
CA ALA A 238 11.87 -0.38 20.97
C ALA A 238 11.86 -1.75 20.29
N GLN A 239 11.32 -1.81 19.09
CA GLN A 239 11.27 -3.01 18.26
C GLN A 239 12.40 -2.97 17.23
N THR A 240 13.06 -4.10 17.01
CA THR A 240 14.08 -4.21 15.97
C THR A 240 13.43 -4.53 14.63
N ILE A 241 13.66 -3.68 13.61
CA ILE A 241 13.18 -3.92 12.25
C ILE A 241 14.27 -4.59 11.41
N ALA A 242 13.88 -5.61 10.64
CA ALA A 242 14.78 -6.36 9.74
C ALA A 242 14.62 -5.87 8.29
N LEU A 243 14.89 -4.58 8.02
CA LEU A 243 14.89 -4.04 6.66
C LEU A 243 16.32 -3.99 6.11
N ASN A 244 16.52 -4.44 4.85
CA ASN A 244 17.79 -4.39 4.15
C ASN A 244 17.80 -3.23 3.15
N ILE A 245 18.82 -2.38 3.20
CA ILE A 245 19.00 -1.22 2.30
C ILE A 245 18.98 -1.64 0.82
N GLY A 246 19.60 -2.78 0.47
CA GLY A 246 19.60 -3.28 -0.91
C GLY A 246 18.21 -3.57 -1.49
N GLN A 247 17.21 -3.77 -0.64
CA GLN A 247 15.81 -3.92 -1.07
C GLN A 247 15.15 -2.59 -1.47
N LEU A 248 15.71 -1.47 -1.03
CA LEU A 248 15.25 -0.11 -1.31
C LEU A 248 15.91 0.50 -2.55
N GLU A 249 16.76 -0.25 -3.25
CA GLU A 249 17.46 0.19 -4.45
C GLU A 249 16.92 -0.52 -5.68
N LYS A 250 17.05 0.12 -6.85
CA LYS A 250 16.58 -0.46 -8.14
C LYS A 250 17.38 -1.68 -8.60
N GLY A 251 18.57 -1.93 -8.03
CA GLY A 251 19.37 -3.12 -8.33
C GLY A 251 19.73 -3.29 -9.82
N GLY A 252 19.97 -2.17 -10.54
CA GLY A 252 20.29 -2.16 -11.97
C GLY A 252 19.08 -2.12 -12.91
N PHE A 253 17.86 -2.21 -12.40
CA PHE A 253 16.65 -2.02 -13.19
C PHE A 253 16.36 -0.52 -13.44
N PRO A 254 15.74 -0.15 -14.58
CA PRO A 254 15.39 1.25 -14.85
C PRO A 254 14.32 1.79 -13.90
N HIS A 255 13.38 0.92 -13.45
CA HIS A 255 12.25 1.26 -12.60
C HIS A 255 12.07 0.25 -11.48
N PHE A 256 11.51 0.69 -10.34
CA PHE A 256 11.14 -0.18 -9.22
C PHE A 256 10.08 -1.21 -9.66
N MET A 257 9.06 -0.80 -10.39
CA MET A 257 8.03 -1.72 -10.86
C MET A 257 8.61 -2.90 -11.63
N LEU A 258 9.57 -2.66 -12.54
CA LEU A 258 10.19 -3.78 -13.27
C LEU A 258 10.98 -4.69 -12.35
N LYS A 259 11.78 -4.12 -11.44
CA LYS A 259 12.49 -4.89 -10.41
C LYS A 259 11.50 -5.75 -9.62
N GLU A 260 10.42 -5.16 -9.13
CA GLU A 260 9.41 -5.84 -8.31
C GLU A 260 8.67 -6.96 -9.08
N ILE A 261 8.47 -6.80 -10.39
CA ILE A 261 7.98 -7.88 -11.25
C ILE A 261 8.99 -9.04 -11.30
N PHE A 262 10.30 -8.74 -11.43
CA PHE A 262 11.35 -9.75 -11.45
C PHE A 262 11.65 -10.37 -10.09
N ASP A 263 11.38 -9.67 -9.00
CA ASP A 263 11.55 -10.16 -7.63
C ASP A 263 10.51 -11.25 -7.24
N GLN A 264 9.37 -11.35 -7.95
CA GLN A 264 8.24 -12.19 -7.55
C GLN A 264 8.60 -13.66 -7.29
N PRO A 265 9.42 -14.35 -8.10
CA PRO A 265 9.80 -15.73 -7.81
C PRO A 265 10.44 -15.91 -6.43
N ASP A 266 11.33 -14.99 -6.05
CA ASP A 266 12.00 -15.01 -4.75
C ASP A 266 11.03 -14.63 -3.64
N CYS A 267 10.17 -13.64 -3.87
CA CYS A 267 9.11 -13.24 -2.94
C CYS A 267 8.14 -14.40 -2.62
N ILE A 268 7.74 -15.21 -3.61
CA ILE A 268 6.89 -16.38 -3.38
C ILE A 268 7.64 -17.44 -2.55
N SER A 269 8.93 -17.63 -2.81
CA SER A 269 9.77 -18.53 -1.99
C SER A 269 9.86 -18.03 -0.55
N ASP A 270 9.99 -16.72 -0.34
CA ASP A 270 10.00 -16.10 0.99
C ASP A 270 8.65 -16.21 1.71
N CYS A 271 7.52 -16.06 1.00
CA CYS A 271 6.18 -16.31 1.52
C CYS A 271 6.02 -17.74 2.06
N MET A 272 6.65 -18.72 1.41
CA MET A 272 6.58 -20.13 1.78
C MET A 272 7.59 -20.53 2.85
N ARG A 273 8.66 -19.75 3.04
CA ARG A 273 9.76 -20.08 3.97
C ARG A 273 9.25 -20.27 5.39
N GLY A 274 9.56 -21.43 5.99
CA GLY A 274 9.11 -21.82 7.34
C GLY A 274 7.63 -22.17 7.44
N ARG A 275 6.88 -22.12 6.33
CA ARG A 275 5.45 -22.45 6.25
C ARG A 275 5.17 -23.69 5.41
N VAL A 276 5.98 -23.93 4.41
CA VAL A 276 5.89 -25.12 3.55
C VAL A 276 7.11 -25.99 3.77
N ASN A 277 6.88 -27.25 4.10
CA ASN A 277 7.93 -28.26 4.13
C ASN A 277 7.88 -29.02 2.79
N PRO A 278 8.89 -28.86 1.91
CA PRO A 278 8.87 -29.49 0.59
C PRO A 278 9.05 -31.01 0.65
N ASP A 279 9.74 -31.54 1.69
CA ASP A 279 10.03 -32.97 1.81
C ASP A 279 8.77 -33.75 2.21
N THR A 280 7.99 -33.21 3.13
CA THR A 280 6.72 -33.79 3.60
C THR A 280 5.50 -33.27 2.86
N CYS A 281 5.67 -32.30 1.97
CA CYS A 281 4.60 -31.58 1.27
C CYS A 281 3.52 -31.09 2.26
N THR A 282 3.93 -30.43 3.36
CA THR A 282 2.99 -29.95 4.39
C THR A 282 3.05 -28.44 4.54
N VAL A 283 1.90 -27.84 4.84
CA VAL A 283 1.74 -26.40 5.14
C VAL A 283 1.46 -26.22 6.62
N THR A 284 2.18 -25.31 7.26
CA THR A 284 1.96 -24.91 8.64
C THR A 284 1.83 -23.39 8.72
N LEU A 285 0.70 -22.91 9.24
CA LEU A 285 0.47 -21.51 9.55
C LEU A 285 0.18 -21.36 11.03
N SER A 286 1.03 -20.64 11.77
CA SER A 286 0.86 -20.43 13.22
C SER A 286 -0.50 -19.84 13.55
N ALA A 287 -0.99 -18.90 12.73
CA ALA A 287 -2.32 -18.31 12.88
C ALA A 287 -3.44 -19.36 12.82
N VAL A 288 -3.34 -20.34 11.91
CA VAL A 288 -4.32 -21.43 11.82
C VAL A 288 -4.18 -22.39 13.01
N SER A 289 -2.94 -22.74 13.38
CA SER A 289 -2.71 -23.65 14.51
C SER A 289 -3.21 -23.09 15.84
N ASN A 290 -2.98 -21.79 16.09
CA ASN A 290 -3.34 -21.13 17.35
C ASN A 290 -4.85 -20.85 17.47
N TYR A 291 -5.55 -20.63 16.36
CA TYR A 291 -6.96 -20.25 16.31
C TYR A 291 -7.80 -21.25 15.51
N LYS A 292 -7.39 -22.52 15.52
CA LYS A 292 -7.99 -23.60 14.75
C LYS A 292 -9.50 -23.72 14.97
N GLU A 293 -9.93 -23.69 16.22
CA GLU A 293 -11.35 -23.86 16.56
C GLU A 293 -12.21 -22.74 15.98
N GLN A 294 -11.77 -21.49 16.11
CA GLN A 294 -12.48 -20.33 15.59
C GLN A 294 -12.59 -20.38 14.06
N LEU A 295 -11.48 -20.68 13.39
CA LEU A 295 -11.42 -20.71 11.93
C LEU A 295 -12.20 -21.89 11.33
N LEU A 296 -12.20 -23.06 11.98
CA LEU A 296 -12.94 -24.24 11.50
C LEU A 296 -14.45 -24.18 11.79
N ARG A 297 -14.86 -23.42 12.83
CA ARG A 297 -16.27 -23.16 13.14
C ARG A 297 -16.90 -22.11 12.28
N ALA A 298 -16.12 -21.36 11.50
CA ALA A 298 -16.62 -20.29 10.67
C ALA A 298 -17.76 -20.77 9.78
N GLY A 299 -18.92 -20.14 9.93
CA GLY A 299 -20.08 -20.35 9.05
C GLY A 299 -19.87 -19.70 7.69
N ARG A 300 -19.10 -18.60 7.67
CA ARG A 300 -18.78 -17.81 6.49
C ARG A 300 -17.46 -17.06 6.68
N PHE A 301 -16.70 -16.87 5.61
CA PHE A 301 -15.62 -15.89 5.55
C PHE A 301 -16.09 -14.64 4.79
N ILE A 302 -15.68 -13.45 5.25
CA ILE A 302 -15.90 -12.18 4.56
C ILE A 302 -14.51 -11.58 4.32
N ILE A 303 -14.11 -11.44 3.06
CA ILE A 303 -12.85 -10.81 2.69
C ILE A 303 -13.10 -9.33 2.41
N VAL A 304 -12.43 -8.44 3.13
CA VAL A 304 -12.52 -6.99 2.95
C VAL A 304 -11.17 -6.43 2.48
N ALA A 305 -11.18 -5.71 1.38
CA ALA A 305 -9.96 -5.17 0.78
C ALA A 305 -10.25 -4.06 -0.23
N CYS A 306 -9.18 -3.39 -0.72
CA CYS A 306 -9.25 -2.37 -1.77
C CYS A 306 -8.33 -2.73 -2.95
N GLY A 307 -8.71 -2.36 -4.18
CA GLY A 307 -7.89 -2.46 -5.39
C GLY A 307 -7.30 -3.84 -5.63
N THR A 308 -5.98 -3.92 -5.83
CA THR A 308 -5.23 -5.16 -6.07
C THR A 308 -5.47 -6.22 -4.99
N SER A 309 -5.58 -5.82 -3.71
CA SER A 309 -5.88 -6.74 -2.60
C SER A 309 -7.29 -7.31 -2.70
N TRP A 310 -8.26 -6.57 -3.22
CA TRP A 310 -9.60 -7.08 -3.49
C TRP A 310 -9.59 -8.13 -4.61
N HIS A 311 -8.78 -7.93 -5.67
CA HIS A 311 -8.59 -8.95 -6.72
C HIS A 311 -7.97 -10.23 -6.17
N ALA A 312 -6.97 -10.11 -5.27
CA ALA A 312 -6.42 -11.27 -4.55
C ALA A 312 -7.49 -11.96 -3.70
N GLY A 313 -8.38 -11.19 -3.07
CA GLY A 313 -9.52 -11.69 -2.30
C GLY A 313 -10.48 -12.54 -3.14
N LEU A 314 -10.74 -12.15 -4.41
CA LEU A 314 -11.57 -12.94 -5.33
C LEU A 314 -10.95 -14.32 -5.64
N ILE A 315 -9.62 -14.41 -5.72
CA ILE A 315 -8.93 -15.69 -5.87
C ILE A 315 -9.04 -16.48 -4.56
N GLY A 316 -8.81 -15.81 -3.42
CA GLY A 316 -8.96 -16.41 -2.08
C GLY A 316 -10.37 -17.00 -1.86
N LYS A 317 -11.41 -16.33 -2.34
CA LYS A 317 -12.78 -16.86 -2.33
C LYS A 317 -12.84 -18.23 -3.01
N GLN A 318 -12.37 -18.32 -4.25
CA GLN A 318 -12.43 -19.58 -5.01
C GLN A 318 -11.61 -20.68 -4.34
N LEU A 319 -10.43 -20.36 -3.78
CA LEU A 319 -9.58 -21.31 -3.06
C LEU A 319 -10.26 -21.83 -1.80
N ILE A 320 -10.79 -20.95 -0.95
CA ILE A 320 -11.43 -21.34 0.31
C ILE A 320 -12.73 -22.11 0.04
N GLU A 321 -13.56 -21.64 -0.88
CA GLU A 321 -14.80 -22.36 -1.24
C GLU A 321 -14.52 -23.74 -1.81
N SER A 322 -13.46 -23.87 -2.64
CA SER A 322 -13.07 -25.15 -3.24
C SER A 322 -12.48 -26.12 -2.23
N PHE A 323 -11.53 -25.66 -1.39
CA PHE A 323 -10.77 -26.55 -0.51
C PHE A 323 -11.43 -26.75 0.85
N CYS A 324 -12.05 -25.70 1.40
CA CYS A 324 -12.61 -25.73 2.75
C CYS A 324 -14.13 -25.95 2.79
N ARG A 325 -14.82 -25.76 1.65
CA ARG A 325 -16.30 -25.82 1.55
C ARG A 325 -16.99 -24.88 2.54
N ILE A 326 -16.40 -23.68 2.73
CA ILE A 326 -16.95 -22.59 3.53
C ILE A 326 -17.34 -21.46 2.58
N PRO A 327 -18.55 -20.90 2.65
CA PRO A 327 -18.97 -19.76 1.84
C PRO A 327 -18.07 -18.54 2.08
N VAL A 328 -17.75 -17.81 1.01
CA VAL A 328 -16.92 -16.61 1.09
C VAL A 328 -17.58 -15.45 0.35
N GLU A 329 -17.72 -14.32 1.02
CA GLU A 329 -18.04 -13.03 0.40
C GLU A 329 -16.77 -12.20 0.23
N VAL A 330 -16.71 -11.38 -0.83
CA VAL A 330 -15.58 -10.48 -1.07
C VAL A 330 -16.11 -9.09 -1.31
N GLU A 331 -15.77 -8.18 -0.41
CA GLU A 331 -16.32 -6.83 -0.36
C GLU A 331 -15.24 -5.78 -0.58
N TYR A 332 -15.58 -4.69 -1.25
CA TYR A 332 -14.78 -3.48 -1.15
C TYR A 332 -14.87 -2.94 0.28
N ALA A 333 -13.72 -2.67 0.91
CA ALA A 333 -13.71 -2.20 2.28
C ALA A 333 -14.46 -0.86 2.45
N SER A 334 -14.38 0.03 1.45
CA SER A 334 -15.12 1.29 1.38
C SER A 334 -16.64 1.08 1.42
N GLU A 335 -17.16 0.11 0.67
CA GLU A 335 -18.60 -0.17 0.64
C GLU A 335 -19.05 -0.91 1.91
N PHE A 336 -18.25 -1.87 2.37
CA PHE A 336 -18.53 -2.66 3.57
C PHE A 336 -18.76 -1.78 4.80
N ARG A 337 -17.94 -0.76 5.01
CA ARG A 337 -18.01 0.11 6.19
C ARG A 337 -19.30 0.94 6.26
N TYR A 338 -19.95 1.25 5.14
CA TYR A 338 -21.12 2.13 5.09
C TYR A 338 -22.44 1.43 4.85
N ARG A 339 -22.45 0.22 4.30
CA ARG A 339 -23.70 -0.48 3.96
C ARG A 339 -24.41 -1.15 5.14
N ASN A 340 -23.90 -1.04 6.38
CA ASN A 340 -24.42 -1.72 7.56
C ASN A 340 -24.47 -3.26 7.35
N PRO A 341 -23.30 -3.93 7.20
CA PRO A 341 -23.25 -5.34 6.86
C PRO A 341 -23.88 -6.22 7.94
N VAL A 342 -24.48 -7.32 7.52
CA VAL A 342 -24.97 -8.34 8.45
C VAL A 342 -23.78 -9.23 8.82
N ILE A 343 -23.40 -9.22 10.09
CA ILE A 343 -22.29 -10.01 10.63
C ILE A 343 -22.85 -10.94 11.71
N HIS A 344 -22.49 -12.22 11.62
CA HIS A 344 -22.86 -13.22 12.60
C HIS A 344 -21.66 -13.51 13.54
N PRO A 345 -21.91 -14.00 14.78
CA PRO A 345 -20.83 -14.27 15.75
C PRO A 345 -19.83 -15.35 15.29
N ASP A 346 -20.20 -16.18 14.31
CA ASP A 346 -19.35 -17.22 13.71
C ASP A 346 -18.74 -16.80 12.35
N ASP A 347 -18.94 -15.54 11.93
CA ASP A 347 -18.24 -15.00 10.76
C ASP A 347 -16.77 -14.71 11.08
N VAL A 348 -15.91 -15.00 10.12
CA VAL A 348 -14.50 -14.59 10.15
C VAL A 348 -14.27 -13.56 9.06
N VAL A 349 -13.77 -12.39 9.43
CA VAL A 349 -13.42 -11.34 8.46
C VAL A 349 -11.93 -11.42 8.15
N ILE A 350 -11.59 -11.60 6.87
CA ILE A 350 -10.21 -11.58 6.38
C ILE A 350 -9.92 -10.21 5.79
N ALA A 351 -9.04 -9.45 6.42
CA ALA A 351 -8.62 -8.13 5.96
C ALA A 351 -7.29 -8.23 5.19
N ILE A 352 -7.26 -7.76 3.95
CA ILE A 352 -6.06 -7.82 3.10
C ILE A 352 -5.59 -6.42 2.76
N SER A 353 -4.32 -6.12 3.07
CA SER A 353 -3.69 -4.83 2.74
C SER A 353 -2.18 -5.00 2.57
N GLN A 354 -1.63 -4.47 1.48
CA GLN A 354 -0.18 -4.44 1.28
C GLN A 354 0.50 -3.55 2.33
N SER A 355 0.07 -2.30 2.47
CA SER A 355 0.65 -1.35 3.42
C SER A 355 0.28 -1.62 4.87
N GLY A 356 -0.89 -2.26 5.10
CA GLY A 356 -1.49 -2.38 6.41
C GLY A 356 -1.98 -1.04 7.01
N GLU A 357 -2.11 0.00 6.16
CA GLU A 357 -2.49 1.36 6.58
C GLU A 357 -3.67 1.91 5.76
N THR A 358 -4.37 1.07 4.99
CA THR A 358 -5.51 1.48 4.17
C THR A 358 -6.68 1.87 5.06
N ALA A 359 -7.10 3.14 5.02
CA ALA A 359 -8.12 3.70 5.91
C ALA A 359 -9.44 2.93 5.88
N ASP A 360 -9.97 2.68 4.68
CA ASP A 360 -11.23 1.93 4.53
C ASP A 360 -11.14 0.51 5.10
N THR A 361 -10.01 -0.17 4.88
CA THR A 361 -9.82 -1.53 5.40
C THR A 361 -9.74 -1.52 6.93
N LEU A 362 -9.07 -0.53 7.52
CA LEU A 362 -9.01 -0.39 8.98
C LEU A 362 -10.39 -0.11 9.56
N ALA A 363 -11.15 0.81 8.97
CA ALA A 363 -12.51 1.11 9.42
C ALA A 363 -13.47 -0.08 9.25
N ALA A 364 -13.31 -0.88 8.18
CA ALA A 364 -14.07 -2.11 8.00
C ALA A 364 -13.77 -3.14 9.11
N ILE A 365 -12.48 -3.27 9.52
CA ILE A 365 -12.07 -4.12 10.66
C ILE A 365 -12.73 -3.63 11.96
N GLU A 366 -12.65 -2.35 12.26
CA GLU A 366 -13.23 -1.77 13.47
C GLU A 366 -14.74 -2.00 13.56
N LEU A 367 -15.45 -1.79 12.44
CA LEU A 367 -16.88 -2.09 12.33
C LEU A 367 -17.16 -3.58 12.59
N ALA A 368 -16.43 -4.47 11.93
CA ALA A 368 -16.62 -5.91 12.09
C ALA A 368 -16.36 -6.37 13.54
N LYS A 369 -15.30 -5.87 14.17
CA LYS A 369 -14.99 -6.13 15.58
C LYS A 369 -16.08 -5.62 16.52
N SER A 370 -16.62 -4.44 16.27
CA SER A 370 -17.71 -3.89 17.09
C SER A 370 -18.97 -4.75 17.06
N GLN A 371 -19.13 -5.58 16.02
CA GLN A 371 -20.23 -6.54 15.87
C GLN A 371 -19.85 -7.98 16.28
N GLY A 372 -18.61 -8.19 16.82
CA GLY A 372 -18.17 -9.45 17.39
C GLY A 372 -17.50 -10.44 16.42
N ALA A 373 -17.17 -10.01 15.18
CA ALA A 373 -16.45 -10.86 14.24
C ALA A 373 -15.00 -11.12 14.67
N PHE A 374 -14.49 -12.31 14.35
CA PHE A 374 -13.07 -12.65 14.46
C PHE A 374 -12.32 -12.16 13.21
N ILE A 375 -11.21 -11.46 13.41
CA ILE A 375 -10.47 -10.82 12.31
C ILE A 375 -9.15 -11.51 12.02
N TYR A 376 -8.97 -11.93 10.77
CA TYR A 376 -7.72 -12.47 10.25
C TYR A 376 -7.04 -11.44 9.32
N GLY A 377 -5.81 -11.03 9.61
CA GLY A 377 -5.06 -10.05 8.80
C GLY A 377 -4.10 -10.69 7.80
N ILE A 378 -4.06 -10.17 6.57
CA ILE A 378 -3.02 -10.49 5.58
C ILE A 378 -2.34 -9.17 5.19
N CYS A 379 -1.14 -8.92 5.73
CA CYS A 379 -0.40 -7.68 5.54
C CYS A 379 1.03 -7.94 5.06
N ASN A 380 1.68 -6.94 4.46
CA ASN A 380 3.11 -7.01 4.18
C ASN A 380 3.95 -6.33 5.26
N VAL A 381 3.48 -5.18 5.76
CA VAL A 381 4.24 -4.36 6.72
C VAL A 381 4.00 -4.85 8.13
N ILE A 382 5.08 -5.31 8.77
CA ILE A 382 5.08 -5.77 10.16
C ILE A 382 4.77 -4.58 11.09
N GLY A 383 3.88 -4.79 12.06
CA GLY A 383 3.51 -3.76 13.04
C GLY A 383 2.63 -2.63 12.47
N SER A 384 2.10 -2.77 11.25
CA SER A 384 1.14 -1.81 10.68
C SER A 384 -0.17 -1.72 11.47
N SER A 385 -0.94 -0.67 11.25
CA SER A 385 -2.20 -0.42 11.97
C SER A 385 -3.19 -1.58 11.80
N ILE A 386 -3.38 -2.09 10.58
CA ILE A 386 -4.24 -3.24 10.32
C ILE A 386 -3.70 -4.50 11.02
N ALA A 387 -2.38 -4.75 10.96
CA ALA A 387 -1.79 -5.91 11.62
C ALA A 387 -2.00 -5.90 13.14
N ARG A 388 -1.96 -4.71 13.77
CA ARG A 388 -2.26 -4.56 15.21
C ARG A 388 -3.75 -4.64 15.54
N ALA A 389 -4.61 -4.26 14.60
CA ALA A 389 -6.06 -4.28 14.81
C ALA A 389 -6.68 -5.67 14.63
N THR A 390 -5.98 -6.64 14.03
CA THR A 390 -6.47 -8.00 13.81
C THR A 390 -6.22 -8.92 15.00
N ASP A 391 -7.03 -9.97 15.16
CA ASP A 391 -6.89 -10.94 16.24
C ASP A 391 -5.76 -11.93 15.98
N THR A 392 -5.54 -12.24 14.70
CA THR A 392 -4.43 -13.05 14.19
C THR A 392 -4.18 -12.72 12.71
N GLY A 393 -3.15 -13.28 12.11
CA GLY A 393 -2.90 -13.07 10.69
C GLY A 393 -1.61 -13.69 10.18
N SER A 394 -1.31 -13.39 8.92
CA SER A 394 -0.10 -13.81 8.23
C SER A 394 0.51 -12.65 7.45
N TYR A 395 1.81 -12.46 7.58
CA TYR A 395 2.55 -11.53 6.74
C TYR A 395 2.91 -12.19 5.40
N ILE A 396 2.90 -11.41 4.31
CA ILE A 396 3.23 -11.93 2.98
C ILE A 396 4.74 -11.97 2.69
N HIS A 397 5.56 -11.30 3.47
CA HIS A 397 7.03 -11.31 3.41
C HIS A 397 7.66 -11.03 2.03
N VAL A 398 7.03 -10.19 1.21
CA VAL A 398 7.56 -9.83 -0.12
C VAL A 398 8.56 -8.68 -0.09
N GLY A 399 8.94 -8.22 1.11
CA GLY A 399 9.80 -7.05 1.29
C GLY A 399 9.11 -5.73 0.92
N PRO A 400 9.82 -4.61 0.95
CA PRO A 400 9.29 -3.31 0.54
C PRO A 400 8.84 -3.32 -0.93
N GLU A 401 7.68 -2.72 -1.20
CA GLU A 401 7.15 -2.50 -2.54
C GLU A 401 6.99 -1.00 -2.75
N ILE A 402 7.81 -0.42 -3.63
CA ILE A 402 7.99 1.03 -3.81
C ILE A 402 7.18 1.54 -5.01
N GLY A 403 7.15 0.79 -6.11
CA GLY A 403 6.31 1.14 -7.25
C GLY A 403 4.86 1.35 -6.81
N VAL A 404 4.23 2.46 -7.23
CA VAL A 404 2.86 2.79 -6.79
C VAL A 404 1.88 1.71 -7.19
N ALA A 405 1.95 1.22 -8.42
CA ALA A 405 1.17 0.08 -8.88
C ALA A 405 1.70 -1.23 -8.27
N SER A 406 0.90 -1.90 -7.46
CA SER A 406 1.29 -3.15 -6.79
C SER A 406 1.51 -4.30 -7.76
N THR A 407 2.56 -5.10 -7.54
CA THR A 407 2.92 -6.28 -8.35
C THR A 407 3.19 -7.49 -7.47
N LYS A 408 4.31 -7.53 -6.75
CA LYS A 408 4.72 -8.65 -5.90
C LYS A 408 3.84 -8.82 -4.65
N ALA A 409 3.19 -7.76 -4.18
CA ALA A 409 2.22 -7.86 -3.10
C ALA A 409 1.00 -8.69 -3.52
N PHE A 410 0.52 -8.55 -4.77
CA PHE A 410 -0.57 -9.37 -5.30
C PHE A 410 -0.24 -10.85 -5.24
N THR A 411 0.87 -11.27 -5.82
CA THR A 411 1.28 -12.68 -5.84
C THR A 411 1.58 -13.21 -4.45
N GLY A 412 2.15 -12.38 -3.56
CA GLY A 412 2.34 -12.72 -2.15
C GLY A 412 1.02 -12.93 -1.40
N GLN A 413 0.03 -12.07 -1.63
CA GLN A 413 -1.32 -12.22 -1.05
C GLN A 413 -2.02 -13.49 -1.54
N VAL A 414 -1.97 -13.77 -2.85
CA VAL A 414 -2.52 -15.00 -3.43
C VAL A 414 -1.83 -16.23 -2.86
N THR A 415 -0.49 -16.20 -2.67
CA THR A 415 0.26 -17.28 -2.05
C THR A 415 -0.20 -17.54 -0.62
N VAL A 416 -0.32 -16.51 0.21
CA VAL A 416 -0.78 -16.66 1.60
C VAL A 416 -2.22 -17.16 1.67
N LEU A 417 -3.11 -16.67 0.79
CA LEU A 417 -4.48 -17.18 0.68
C LEU A 417 -4.53 -18.66 0.26
N THR A 418 -3.62 -19.08 -0.64
CA THR A 418 -3.46 -20.49 -1.03
C THR A 418 -3.02 -21.33 0.17
N LEU A 419 -2.01 -20.87 0.92
CA LEU A 419 -1.54 -21.56 2.13
C LEU A 419 -2.63 -21.66 3.20
N LEU A 420 -3.41 -20.59 3.39
CA LEU A 420 -4.55 -20.55 4.32
C LEU A 420 -5.62 -21.58 3.93
N ALA A 421 -6.02 -21.58 2.65
CA ALA A 421 -7.02 -22.50 2.14
C ALA A 421 -6.55 -23.98 2.23
N LEU A 422 -5.27 -24.25 1.93
CA LEU A 422 -4.68 -25.59 2.08
C LEU A 422 -4.66 -26.04 3.54
N ALA A 423 -4.20 -25.20 4.45
CA ALA A 423 -4.13 -25.51 5.87
C ALA A 423 -5.53 -25.80 6.44
N LEU A 424 -6.51 -24.93 6.15
CA LEU A 424 -7.89 -25.10 6.63
C LEU A 424 -8.59 -26.31 5.98
N GLY A 425 -8.43 -26.51 4.66
CA GLY A 425 -9.05 -27.61 3.93
C GLY A 425 -8.57 -28.97 4.43
N ARG A 426 -7.27 -29.07 4.75
CA ARG A 426 -6.69 -30.27 5.37
C ARG A 426 -7.24 -30.50 6.77
N GLU A 427 -7.20 -29.48 7.63
CA GLU A 427 -7.68 -29.58 9.01
C GLU A 427 -9.19 -29.87 9.11
N LYS A 428 -9.97 -29.39 8.14
CA LYS A 428 -11.41 -29.68 8.04
C LYS A 428 -11.71 -31.05 7.42
N GLY A 429 -10.72 -31.69 6.77
CA GLY A 429 -10.88 -32.97 6.08
C GLY A 429 -11.71 -32.88 4.79
N THR A 430 -11.83 -31.68 4.22
CA THR A 430 -12.59 -31.43 2.97
C THR A 430 -11.71 -31.53 1.73
N LEU A 431 -10.38 -31.52 1.89
CA LEU A 431 -9.39 -31.74 0.86
C LEU A 431 -8.71 -33.08 1.10
N SER A 432 -8.67 -33.96 0.08
CA SER A 432 -7.99 -35.26 0.22
C SER A 432 -6.48 -35.09 0.39
N GLU A 433 -5.81 -35.99 1.11
CA GLU A 433 -4.35 -35.91 1.28
C GLU A 433 -3.61 -35.99 -0.07
N GLU A 434 -4.11 -36.77 -1.03
CA GLU A 434 -3.53 -36.87 -2.37
C GLU A 434 -3.57 -35.52 -3.11
N GLU A 435 -4.73 -34.88 -3.13
CA GLU A 435 -4.92 -33.56 -3.77
C GLU A 435 -4.14 -32.48 -3.04
N TYR A 436 -4.15 -32.50 -1.71
CA TYR A 436 -3.37 -31.60 -0.88
C TYR A 436 -1.87 -31.68 -1.20
N HIS A 437 -1.29 -32.88 -1.19
CA HIS A 437 0.13 -33.06 -1.52
C HIS A 437 0.45 -32.66 -2.97
N ARG A 438 -0.46 -32.95 -3.91
CA ARG A 438 -0.33 -32.54 -5.31
C ARG A 438 -0.23 -31.01 -5.44
N ILE A 439 -1.11 -30.28 -4.76
CA ILE A 439 -1.14 -28.81 -4.82
C ILE A 439 0.09 -28.22 -4.13
N VAL A 440 0.48 -28.73 -2.95
CA VAL A 440 1.68 -28.24 -2.24
C VAL A 440 2.94 -28.44 -3.06
N LYS A 441 3.11 -29.62 -3.67
CA LYS A 441 4.25 -29.93 -4.55
C LYS A 441 4.31 -28.98 -5.74
N GLU A 442 3.17 -28.71 -6.34
CA GLU A 442 3.06 -27.81 -7.47
C GLU A 442 3.34 -26.35 -7.05
N LEU A 443 2.84 -25.91 -5.89
CA LEU A 443 3.10 -24.57 -5.35
C LEU A 443 4.60 -24.33 -5.13
N VAL A 444 5.35 -25.33 -4.65
CA VAL A 444 6.81 -25.26 -4.50
C VAL A 444 7.52 -25.05 -5.86
N ALA A 445 6.94 -25.53 -6.95
CA ALA A 445 7.49 -25.37 -8.30
C ALA A 445 7.12 -24.02 -8.96
N VAL A 446 6.14 -23.28 -8.43
CA VAL A 446 5.67 -22.00 -9.00
C VAL A 446 6.80 -20.98 -9.21
N PRO A 447 7.75 -20.74 -8.29
CA PRO A 447 8.82 -19.77 -8.52
C PRO A 447 9.63 -20.02 -9.79
N GLU A 448 9.97 -21.28 -10.11
CA GLU A 448 10.70 -21.61 -11.33
C GLU A 448 9.86 -21.42 -12.60
N LYS A 449 8.55 -21.68 -12.51
CA LYS A 449 7.62 -21.39 -13.61
C LYS A 449 7.54 -19.89 -13.87
N MET A 450 7.46 -19.07 -12.82
CA MET A 450 7.51 -17.60 -12.94
C MET A 450 8.81 -17.12 -13.60
N ARG A 451 9.98 -17.68 -13.20
CA ARG A 451 11.26 -17.37 -13.86
C ARG A 451 11.26 -17.71 -15.34
N THR A 452 10.60 -18.80 -15.72
CA THR A 452 10.46 -19.19 -17.12
C THR A 452 9.63 -18.17 -17.90
N VAL A 453 8.54 -17.68 -17.33
CA VAL A 453 7.71 -16.62 -17.94
C VAL A 453 8.49 -15.31 -18.07
N LEU A 454 9.25 -14.92 -17.06
CA LEU A 454 10.06 -13.71 -17.07
C LEU A 454 11.11 -13.70 -18.19
N LYS A 455 11.61 -14.85 -18.63
CA LYS A 455 12.51 -14.94 -19.81
C LYS A 455 11.87 -14.42 -21.10
N GLN A 456 10.54 -14.37 -21.18
CA GLN A 456 9.82 -13.86 -22.34
C GLN A 456 9.66 -12.32 -22.35
N HIS A 457 10.20 -11.62 -21.32
CA HIS A 457 10.04 -10.17 -21.19
C HIS A 457 10.42 -9.38 -22.45
N SER A 458 11.48 -9.80 -23.16
CA SER A 458 11.92 -9.14 -24.39
C SER A 458 10.91 -9.28 -25.54
N PHE A 459 10.27 -10.44 -25.66
CA PHE A 459 9.20 -10.67 -26.63
C PHE A 459 7.96 -9.81 -26.30
N ILE A 460 7.56 -9.80 -25.01
CA ILE A 460 6.45 -8.96 -24.55
C ILE A 460 6.76 -7.47 -24.80
N SER A 461 7.97 -7.01 -24.51
CA SER A 461 8.43 -5.66 -24.82
C SER A 461 8.34 -5.32 -26.31
N TYR A 462 8.70 -6.26 -27.17
CA TYR A 462 8.66 -6.06 -28.61
C TYR A 462 7.23 -5.82 -29.11
N PHE A 463 6.29 -6.69 -28.79
CA PHE A 463 4.93 -6.53 -29.31
C PHE A 463 4.10 -5.49 -28.56
N SER A 464 4.46 -5.13 -27.33
CA SER A 464 3.81 -4.05 -26.59
C SER A 464 3.79 -2.72 -27.35
N LYS A 465 4.82 -2.47 -28.18
CA LYS A 465 4.92 -1.28 -29.04
C LYS A 465 3.75 -1.17 -30.01
N MET A 466 3.17 -2.29 -30.40
CA MET A 466 2.05 -2.34 -31.36
C MET A 466 0.73 -1.85 -30.76
N PHE A 467 0.68 -1.64 -29.44
CA PHE A 467 -0.53 -1.22 -28.72
C PHE A 467 -0.46 0.20 -28.15
N THR A 468 0.61 0.93 -28.43
CA THR A 468 0.78 2.32 -27.91
C THR A 468 -0.27 3.30 -28.43
N TYR A 469 -0.91 2.99 -29.55
CA TYR A 469 -2.01 3.77 -30.13
C TYR A 469 -3.33 3.60 -29.37
N ALA A 470 -3.51 2.46 -28.70
CA ALA A 470 -4.80 2.09 -28.12
C ALA A 470 -5.21 3.05 -26.99
N ARG A 471 -6.48 3.38 -26.96
CA ARG A 471 -7.11 4.19 -25.91
C ARG A 471 -7.90 3.34 -24.93
N ASN A 472 -8.33 2.16 -25.38
CA ASN A 472 -9.14 1.22 -24.61
C ASN A 472 -8.57 -0.19 -24.75
N PHE A 473 -8.78 -1.01 -23.72
CA PHE A 473 -8.46 -2.44 -23.69
C PHE A 473 -9.56 -3.21 -22.98
N ILE A 474 -9.80 -4.43 -23.42
CA ILE A 474 -10.64 -5.39 -22.71
C ILE A 474 -9.75 -6.55 -22.23
N TYR A 475 -9.92 -6.94 -20.97
CA TYR A 475 -9.28 -8.09 -20.37
C TYR A 475 -10.34 -9.14 -20.04
N LEU A 476 -10.09 -10.39 -20.40
CA LEU A 476 -11.05 -11.48 -20.25
C LEU A 476 -10.43 -12.67 -19.52
N GLY A 477 -11.22 -13.30 -18.65
CA GLY A 477 -10.86 -14.53 -17.98
C GLY A 477 -12.09 -15.30 -17.51
N ARG A 478 -11.92 -16.57 -17.17
CA ARG A 478 -12.95 -17.41 -16.55
C ARG A 478 -12.40 -18.10 -15.30
N GLY A 479 -13.25 -18.39 -14.32
CA GLY A 479 -12.84 -19.04 -13.07
C GLY A 479 -11.71 -18.25 -12.40
N TYR A 480 -10.62 -18.92 -12.03
CA TYR A 480 -9.44 -18.29 -11.43
C TYR A 480 -8.78 -17.23 -12.33
N ALA A 481 -8.94 -17.31 -13.64
CA ALA A 481 -8.38 -16.36 -14.58
C ALA A 481 -9.14 -15.02 -14.63
N PHE A 482 -10.40 -14.95 -14.16
CA PHE A 482 -11.15 -13.69 -14.15
C PHE A 482 -10.54 -12.62 -13.23
N PRO A 483 -10.23 -12.90 -11.96
CA PRO A 483 -9.55 -11.93 -11.11
C PRO A 483 -8.17 -11.51 -11.65
N VAL A 484 -7.46 -12.40 -12.36
CA VAL A 484 -6.20 -12.08 -13.03
C VAL A 484 -6.41 -11.08 -14.18
N ALA A 485 -7.49 -11.25 -14.94
CA ALA A 485 -7.87 -10.29 -15.98
C ALA A 485 -8.20 -8.92 -15.40
N LEU A 486 -8.92 -8.86 -14.26
CA LEU A 486 -9.18 -7.61 -13.52
C LEU A 486 -7.87 -6.94 -13.10
N GLU A 487 -6.93 -7.71 -12.55
CA GLU A 487 -5.63 -7.19 -12.11
C GLU A 487 -4.79 -6.67 -13.27
N GLY A 488 -4.75 -7.39 -14.40
CA GLY A 488 -4.08 -6.94 -15.61
C GLY A 488 -4.65 -5.62 -16.15
N ALA A 489 -5.98 -5.50 -16.19
CA ALA A 489 -6.66 -4.27 -16.57
C ALA A 489 -6.35 -3.11 -15.62
N LEU A 490 -6.32 -3.37 -14.30
CA LEU A 490 -5.96 -2.39 -13.30
C LEU A 490 -4.53 -1.89 -13.53
N LYS A 491 -3.55 -2.79 -13.69
CA LYS A 491 -2.15 -2.40 -13.95
C LYS A 491 -2.01 -1.53 -15.19
N LEU A 492 -2.68 -1.90 -16.28
CA LEU A 492 -2.60 -1.11 -17.52
C LEU A 492 -3.16 0.31 -17.32
N LYS A 493 -4.34 0.45 -16.70
CA LYS A 493 -4.95 1.78 -16.48
C LYS A 493 -4.14 2.65 -15.53
N GLU A 494 -3.57 2.09 -14.48
CA GLU A 494 -2.81 2.83 -13.46
C GLU A 494 -1.58 3.52 -14.03
N ILE A 495 -0.80 2.83 -14.87
CA ILE A 495 0.52 3.31 -15.29
C ILE A 495 0.56 3.82 -16.73
N SER A 496 -0.38 3.44 -17.61
CA SER A 496 -0.41 3.88 -19.01
C SER A 496 -1.48 4.92 -19.32
N TYR A 497 -2.46 5.09 -18.40
CA TYR A 497 -3.66 5.92 -18.57
C TYR A 497 -4.56 5.50 -19.73
N ILE A 498 -4.41 4.25 -20.20
CA ILE A 498 -5.33 3.62 -21.11
C ILE A 498 -6.53 3.13 -20.33
N HIS A 499 -7.75 3.41 -20.81
CA HIS A 499 -8.94 2.84 -20.22
C HIS A 499 -8.97 1.32 -20.43
N ALA A 500 -8.88 0.54 -19.37
CA ALA A 500 -8.86 -0.91 -19.42
C ALA A 500 -9.86 -1.52 -18.44
N GLU A 501 -10.65 -2.49 -18.91
CA GLU A 501 -11.65 -3.16 -18.10
C GLU A 501 -11.51 -4.67 -18.18
N GLY A 502 -11.71 -5.34 -17.05
CA GLY A 502 -11.74 -6.79 -16.97
C GLY A 502 -13.17 -7.32 -16.84
N TYR A 503 -13.48 -8.39 -17.59
CA TYR A 503 -14.79 -9.03 -17.53
C TYR A 503 -14.65 -10.55 -17.40
N PRO A 504 -15.62 -11.23 -16.76
CA PRO A 504 -15.82 -12.66 -16.99
C PRO A 504 -16.06 -12.87 -18.48
N ALA A 505 -15.29 -13.75 -19.14
CA ALA A 505 -15.35 -13.86 -20.60
C ALA A 505 -16.75 -14.20 -21.14
N ALA A 506 -17.61 -14.88 -20.35
CA ALA A 506 -19.00 -15.13 -20.72
C ALA A 506 -19.83 -13.84 -20.77
N GLU A 507 -19.59 -12.91 -19.83
CA GLU A 507 -20.35 -11.65 -19.71
C GLU A 507 -20.05 -10.67 -20.85
N MET A 508 -18.98 -10.93 -21.62
CA MET A 508 -18.70 -10.15 -22.83
C MET A 508 -19.93 -10.07 -23.76
N LYS A 509 -20.73 -11.14 -23.84
CA LYS A 509 -21.93 -11.23 -24.69
C LYS A 509 -23.08 -10.31 -24.22
N HIS A 510 -23.07 -9.89 -22.96
CA HIS A 510 -24.13 -9.12 -22.33
C HIS A 510 -23.88 -7.61 -22.33
N GLY A 511 -23.11 -7.12 -23.30
CA GLY A 511 -22.84 -5.70 -23.51
C GLY A 511 -21.46 -5.42 -24.09
N PRO A 512 -20.35 -5.78 -23.42
CA PRO A 512 -19.00 -5.41 -23.81
C PRO A 512 -18.59 -5.84 -25.23
N ILE A 513 -19.20 -6.87 -25.80
CA ILE A 513 -18.95 -7.33 -27.18
C ILE A 513 -19.26 -6.23 -28.22
N ALA A 514 -20.11 -5.27 -27.88
CA ALA A 514 -20.42 -4.14 -28.75
C ALA A 514 -19.21 -3.21 -28.98
N LEU A 515 -18.21 -3.29 -28.10
CA LEU A 515 -16.98 -2.48 -28.18
C LEU A 515 -15.90 -3.14 -29.04
N ILE A 516 -16.09 -4.41 -29.46
CA ILE A 516 -15.08 -5.16 -30.21
C ILE A 516 -15.04 -4.72 -31.67
N ASP A 517 -13.92 -4.19 -32.07
CA ASP A 517 -13.56 -3.83 -33.45
C ASP A 517 -12.08 -4.12 -33.73
N ALA A 518 -11.58 -3.69 -34.90
CA ALA A 518 -10.20 -3.92 -35.31
C ALA A 518 -9.15 -3.11 -34.51
N GLU A 519 -9.59 -2.09 -33.77
CA GLU A 519 -8.72 -1.20 -32.99
C GLU A 519 -8.79 -1.48 -31.49
N MET A 520 -9.74 -2.32 -31.05
CA MET A 520 -9.90 -2.72 -29.66
C MET A 520 -9.05 -3.96 -29.33
N PRO A 521 -7.92 -3.83 -28.64
CA PRO A 521 -7.15 -4.98 -28.17
C PRO A 521 -7.89 -5.69 -27.05
N VAL A 522 -7.90 -7.03 -27.14
CA VAL A 522 -8.47 -7.91 -26.12
C VAL A 522 -7.37 -8.82 -25.59
N VAL A 523 -7.09 -8.72 -24.31
CA VAL A 523 -6.21 -9.65 -23.60
C VAL A 523 -7.04 -10.74 -22.96
N ILE A 524 -6.74 -11.99 -23.21
CA ILE A 524 -7.48 -13.12 -22.64
C ILE A 524 -6.54 -14.12 -21.97
N VAL A 525 -6.86 -14.48 -20.73
CA VAL A 525 -6.17 -15.57 -20.02
C VAL A 525 -6.89 -16.86 -20.35
N ALA A 526 -6.20 -17.71 -21.11
CA ALA A 526 -6.74 -18.89 -21.79
C ALA A 526 -5.88 -20.14 -21.55
N THR A 527 -5.50 -20.35 -20.28
CA THR A 527 -4.73 -21.52 -19.85
C THR A 527 -5.58 -22.79 -19.88
N GLN A 528 -4.91 -23.94 -19.91
CA GLN A 528 -5.59 -25.25 -19.86
C GLN A 528 -6.35 -25.41 -18.55
N SER A 529 -7.66 -25.56 -18.66
CA SER A 529 -8.60 -25.71 -17.54
C SER A 529 -9.86 -26.42 -17.99
N PRO A 530 -10.75 -26.85 -17.08
CA PRO A 530 -12.07 -27.38 -17.46
C PRO A 530 -12.93 -26.42 -18.29
N LEU A 531 -12.58 -25.13 -18.31
CA LEU A 531 -13.29 -24.08 -19.04
C LEU A 531 -12.66 -23.75 -20.41
N TYR A 532 -11.60 -24.45 -20.79
CA TYR A 532 -10.81 -24.15 -22.01
C TYR A 532 -11.67 -24.00 -23.27
N GLU A 533 -12.55 -24.96 -23.56
CA GLU A 533 -13.43 -24.93 -24.73
C GLU A 533 -14.38 -23.71 -24.72
N LYS A 534 -14.77 -23.26 -23.53
CA LYS A 534 -15.61 -22.07 -23.39
C LYS A 534 -14.82 -20.78 -23.67
N VAL A 535 -13.57 -20.74 -23.25
CA VAL A 535 -12.65 -19.63 -23.52
C VAL A 535 -12.32 -19.58 -25.02
N LEU A 536 -12.05 -20.73 -25.63
CA LEU A 536 -11.82 -20.86 -27.09
C LEU A 536 -13.00 -20.29 -27.88
N SER A 537 -14.24 -20.64 -27.50
CA SER A 537 -15.44 -20.10 -28.13
C SER A 537 -15.51 -18.56 -28.01
N ASN A 538 -15.14 -18.00 -26.85
CA ASN A 538 -15.12 -16.54 -26.68
C ASN A 538 -14.05 -15.88 -27.59
N ILE A 539 -12.88 -16.50 -27.80
CA ILE A 539 -11.87 -16.00 -28.74
C ILE A 539 -12.41 -15.99 -30.17
N GLN A 540 -13.10 -17.06 -30.58
CA GLN A 540 -13.68 -17.14 -31.93
C GLN A 540 -14.73 -16.02 -32.13
N GLU A 541 -15.54 -15.69 -31.13
CA GLU A 541 -16.50 -14.60 -31.19
C GLU A 541 -15.85 -13.22 -31.34
N ILE A 542 -14.71 -13.00 -30.67
CA ILE A 542 -13.90 -11.78 -30.81
C ILE A 542 -13.31 -11.70 -32.22
N LYS A 543 -12.70 -12.79 -32.69
CA LYS A 543 -12.08 -12.85 -34.03
C LYS A 543 -13.12 -12.67 -35.15
N ALA A 544 -14.34 -13.18 -34.98
CA ALA A 544 -15.42 -12.96 -35.94
C ALA A 544 -15.78 -11.46 -36.10
N ARG A 545 -15.45 -10.62 -35.14
CA ARG A 545 -15.63 -9.16 -35.16
C ARG A 545 -14.34 -8.38 -35.44
N LYS A 546 -13.31 -9.08 -35.96
CA LYS A 546 -12.00 -8.55 -36.29
C LYS A 546 -11.21 -8.00 -35.07
N GLY A 547 -11.60 -8.37 -33.85
CA GLY A 547 -10.89 -7.98 -32.62
C GLY A 547 -9.45 -8.51 -32.62
N ARG A 548 -8.53 -7.72 -32.07
CA ARG A 548 -7.13 -8.10 -31.88
C ARG A 548 -6.95 -8.81 -30.55
N VAL A 549 -6.45 -10.04 -30.59
CA VAL A 549 -6.34 -10.90 -29.40
C VAL A 549 -4.89 -11.09 -28.99
N VAL A 550 -4.59 -10.77 -27.75
CA VAL A 550 -3.39 -11.19 -27.02
C VAL A 550 -3.81 -12.31 -26.07
N ALA A 551 -3.40 -13.53 -26.33
CA ALA A 551 -3.77 -14.68 -25.52
C ALA A 551 -2.60 -15.11 -24.60
N VAL A 552 -2.90 -15.31 -23.32
CA VAL A 552 -2.00 -15.98 -22.38
C VAL A 552 -2.42 -17.44 -22.35
N VAL A 553 -1.57 -18.35 -22.82
CA VAL A 553 -1.90 -19.76 -23.07
C VAL A 553 -0.94 -20.69 -22.36
N THR A 554 -1.32 -21.92 -22.14
CA THR A 554 -0.41 -22.95 -21.66
C THR A 554 0.58 -23.35 -22.78
N GLU A 555 1.82 -23.58 -22.42
CA GLU A 555 2.89 -24.02 -23.33
C GLU A 555 2.45 -25.21 -24.21
N GLY A 556 2.70 -25.10 -25.52
CA GLY A 556 2.31 -26.13 -26.51
C GLY A 556 0.87 -26.03 -27.00
N ASP A 557 0.09 -25.03 -26.59
CA ASP A 557 -1.25 -24.78 -27.13
C ASP A 557 -1.15 -24.26 -28.59
N THR A 558 -1.47 -25.10 -29.53
CA THR A 558 -1.48 -24.75 -30.97
C THR A 558 -2.81 -24.17 -31.42
N VAL A 559 -3.92 -24.46 -30.72
CA VAL A 559 -5.28 -24.09 -31.18
C VAL A 559 -5.50 -22.58 -30.95
N ILE A 560 -5.38 -22.12 -29.73
CA ILE A 560 -5.57 -20.70 -29.41
C ILE A 560 -4.43 -19.86 -29.98
N ARG A 561 -3.20 -20.37 -29.96
CA ARG A 561 -2.05 -19.69 -30.56
C ARG A 561 -2.27 -19.35 -32.06
N ASN A 562 -2.90 -20.24 -32.83
CA ASN A 562 -3.18 -20.00 -34.25
C ASN A 562 -4.34 -19.01 -34.47
N LEU A 563 -5.19 -18.78 -33.49
CA LEU A 563 -6.32 -17.83 -33.55
C LEU A 563 -5.95 -16.43 -33.05
N ALA A 564 -5.04 -16.35 -32.08
CA ALA A 564 -4.61 -15.09 -31.49
C ALA A 564 -3.64 -14.33 -32.42
N ASP A 565 -3.62 -13.01 -32.29
CA ASP A 565 -2.64 -12.17 -33.01
C ASP A 565 -1.28 -12.22 -32.31
N TYR A 566 -1.28 -12.35 -30.99
CA TYR A 566 -0.10 -12.57 -30.14
C TYR A 566 -0.43 -13.59 -29.06
N SER A 567 0.53 -14.42 -28.71
CA SER A 567 0.39 -15.39 -27.62
C SER A 567 1.61 -15.37 -26.70
N ILE A 568 1.36 -15.46 -25.38
CA ILE A 568 2.36 -15.60 -24.34
C ILE A 568 2.16 -16.97 -23.71
N GLU A 569 3.19 -17.81 -23.79
CA GLU A 569 3.11 -19.18 -23.31
C GLU A 569 3.51 -19.28 -21.82
N LEU A 570 2.73 -19.99 -21.03
CA LEU A 570 2.99 -20.28 -19.63
C LEU A 570 3.32 -21.75 -19.44
N PRO A 571 4.29 -22.11 -18.58
CA PRO A 571 4.46 -23.49 -18.15
C PRO A 571 3.16 -24.02 -17.55
N ALA A 572 2.81 -25.28 -17.89
CA ALA A 572 1.61 -25.92 -17.34
C ALA A 572 1.66 -25.94 -15.80
N THR A 573 0.54 -25.58 -15.16
CA THR A 573 0.38 -25.63 -13.71
C THR A 573 -1.06 -26.03 -13.36
N LEU A 574 -1.37 -26.17 -12.06
CA LEU A 574 -2.73 -26.41 -11.62
C LEU A 574 -3.58 -25.14 -11.73
N GLU A 575 -4.83 -25.26 -12.17
CA GLU A 575 -5.74 -24.15 -12.37
C GLU A 575 -5.82 -23.20 -11.15
N CYS A 576 -5.82 -23.75 -9.93
CA CYS A 576 -5.85 -22.97 -8.69
C CYS A 576 -4.57 -22.15 -8.43
N LEU A 577 -3.46 -22.47 -9.10
CA LEU A 577 -2.16 -21.77 -9.01
C LEU A 577 -1.84 -20.93 -10.25
N ASP A 578 -2.62 -21.08 -11.33
CA ASP A 578 -2.50 -20.24 -12.55
C ASP A 578 -2.43 -18.73 -12.24
N PRO A 579 -3.19 -18.17 -11.27
CA PRO A 579 -3.12 -16.76 -10.95
C PRO A 579 -1.71 -16.25 -10.62
N LEU A 580 -0.88 -17.08 -9.98
CA LEU A 580 0.50 -16.72 -9.62
C LEU A 580 1.39 -16.58 -10.86
N VAL A 581 1.19 -17.41 -11.86
CA VAL A 581 2.02 -17.44 -13.08
C VAL A 581 1.46 -16.49 -14.14
N ALA A 582 0.13 -16.45 -14.33
CA ALA A 582 -0.53 -15.69 -15.37
C ALA A 582 -0.54 -14.17 -15.11
N SER A 583 -0.35 -13.72 -13.86
CA SER A 583 -0.22 -12.29 -13.55
C SER A 583 1.06 -11.67 -14.11
N ILE A 584 2.16 -12.42 -14.20
CA ILE A 584 3.47 -11.94 -14.64
C ILE A 584 3.42 -11.31 -16.05
N PRO A 585 2.93 -12.01 -17.10
CA PRO A 585 2.91 -11.44 -18.44
C PRO A 585 1.98 -10.24 -18.55
N LEU A 586 0.90 -10.17 -17.78
CA LEU A 586 -0.02 -9.03 -17.79
C LEU A 586 0.63 -7.79 -17.15
N GLN A 587 1.38 -7.96 -16.07
CA GLN A 587 2.18 -6.89 -15.44
C GLN A 587 3.27 -6.39 -16.41
N LEU A 588 4.00 -7.29 -17.08
CA LEU A 588 5.02 -6.94 -18.08
C LEU A 588 4.40 -6.20 -19.27
N LEU A 589 3.24 -6.65 -19.76
CA LEU A 589 2.53 -6.01 -20.87
C LEU A 589 2.14 -4.56 -20.49
N ALA A 590 1.54 -4.38 -19.33
CA ALA A 590 1.18 -3.05 -18.83
C ALA A 590 2.41 -2.15 -18.68
N TYR A 591 3.48 -2.66 -18.08
CA TYR A 591 4.75 -1.96 -17.88
C TYR A 591 5.35 -1.50 -19.22
N TYR A 592 5.51 -2.39 -20.20
CA TYR A 592 6.14 -2.04 -21.47
C TYR A 592 5.28 -1.11 -22.32
N ILE A 593 3.96 -1.25 -22.32
CA ILE A 593 3.06 -0.28 -22.99
C ILE A 593 3.24 1.12 -22.36
N ALA A 594 3.27 1.22 -21.03
CA ALA A 594 3.44 2.48 -20.34
C ALA A 594 4.80 3.14 -20.62
N VAL A 595 5.89 2.37 -20.57
CA VAL A 595 7.24 2.85 -20.90
C VAL A 595 7.31 3.32 -22.35
N CYS A 596 6.74 2.56 -23.31
CA CYS A 596 6.70 2.97 -24.72
C CYS A 596 5.88 4.25 -24.95
N ARG A 597 4.94 4.58 -24.05
CA ARG A 597 4.18 5.83 -24.05
C ARG A 597 4.88 6.98 -23.33
N GLY A 598 6.07 6.74 -22.76
CA GLY A 598 6.83 7.74 -22.01
C GLY A 598 6.23 8.08 -20.64
N MET A 599 5.45 7.16 -20.04
CA MET A 599 4.82 7.36 -18.75
C MET A 599 5.78 7.01 -17.59
N ASP A 600 5.65 7.72 -16.47
CA ASP A 600 6.32 7.37 -15.21
C ASP A 600 5.59 6.18 -14.58
N VAL A 601 6.21 5.00 -14.61
CA VAL A 601 5.60 3.74 -14.13
C VAL A 601 5.75 3.55 -12.62
N ASP A 602 6.73 4.21 -12.00
CA ASP A 602 6.95 4.12 -10.56
C ASP A 602 6.06 5.11 -9.79
N GLN A 603 5.81 6.29 -10.39
CA GLN A 603 5.04 7.38 -9.80
C GLN A 603 3.98 7.90 -10.80
N PRO A 604 2.96 7.09 -11.12
CA PRO A 604 1.92 7.50 -12.06
C PRO A 604 1.08 8.64 -11.46
N ARG A 605 0.71 9.60 -12.32
CA ARG A 605 -0.11 10.77 -11.89
C ARG A 605 -1.40 10.34 -11.19
N ASN A 606 -1.85 11.15 -10.23
CA ASN A 606 -3.12 10.98 -9.51
C ASN A 606 -3.24 9.65 -8.72
N LEU A 607 -2.14 8.98 -8.43
CA LEU A 607 -2.12 7.75 -7.62
C LEU A 607 -1.12 7.86 -6.48
N ALA A 608 -1.46 7.31 -5.34
CA ALA A 608 -0.58 7.13 -4.20
C ALA A 608 -0.47 5.64 -3.86
N LYS A 609 0.68 5.21 -3.32
CA LYS A 609 0.94 3.79 -3.00
C LYS A 609 -0.08 3.22 -2.02
N SER A 610 -0.56 3.99 -1.08
CA SER A 610 -1.63 3.58 -0.19
C SER A 610 -2.48 4.78 0.26
N VAL A 611 -3.78 4.55 0.46
CA VAL A 611 -4.77 5.56 0.84
C VAL A 611 -5.02 5.41 2.34
N THR A 612 -4.52 6.38 3.14
CA THR A 612 -4.62 6.38 4.62
C THR A 612 -5.60 7.42 5.14
N VAL A 613 -6.27 8.11 4.26
CA VAL A 613 -7.33 9.10 4.56
C VAL A 613 -8.48 8.83 3.61
N GLU A 614 -9.66 9.22 4.02
CA GLU A 614 -10.87 9.17 3.23
C GLU A 614 -11.08 10.43 2.40
#